data_36430dba3dc1a6aab1e6f1a691962b61
#
_entry.id   36430dba3dc1a6aab1e6f1a691962b61
#
_cell.length_a   1.000
_cell.length_b   1.000
_cell.length_c   1.000
_cell.angle_alpha   90.00
_cell.angle_beta   90.00
_cell.angle_gamma   90.00
#
_symmetry.space_group_name_H-M   'P 1'
#
loop_
_entity.id
_entity.type
_entity.pdbx_description
1 polymer ?
#
loop_
_entity_poly.entity_id
_entity_poly.type
_entity_poly.pdbx_seq_one_letter_code
_entity_poly.pdbx_strand_id
1 'polypeptide(L)'
;MSTIQIPKLEKIVLNRGLGDSAENIFESSLEEFQKITGQKALIHYSKKSIAGFNLRKKMPVGVAITLRRHFMYGFLDRLINLALPRIRDFPGLSLQSFDGCGNYNFGLDEQLMFPEIHYDQIQQIRGMDIAIVTTAKTDPEGLALLQTLGMPFQIQKLYDHGLYF
;
A
#
# COMPACT_ATOMS: atom_id res chain seq x y z
N MET A 1 8.50 29.67 20.56
CA MET A 1 7.15 29.35 20.07
C MET A 1 7.25 28.03 19.31
N SER A 2 6.74 26.94 19.85
CA SER A 2 6.69 25.66 19.15
C SER A 2 5.65 25.75 18.03
N THR A 3 6.07 25.71 16.80
CA THR A 3 5.17 25.65 15.65
C THR A 3 4.46 24.30 15.70
N ILE A 4 3.16 24.30 15.94
CA ILE A 4 2.35 23.09 15.87
C ILE A 4 2.32 22.67 14.40
N GLN A 5 3.04 21.60 14.07
CA GLN A 5 3.00 21.03 12.74
C GLN A 5 1.83 20.05 12.65
N ILE A 6 0.85 20.39 11.82
CA ILE A 6 -0.26 19.49 11.51
C ILE A 6 0.26 18.33 10.66
N PRO A 7 0.04 17.07 11.05
CA PRO A 7 0.44 15.91 10.24
C PRO A 7 -0.20 15.93 8.85
N LYS A 8 0.58 15.54 7.85
CA LYS A 8 0.15 15.46 6.44
C LYS A 8 0.61 14.14 5.82
N LEU A 9 -0.06 13.71 4.76
CA LEU A 9 0.45 12.63 3.92
C LEU A 9 1.67 13.12 3.14
N GLU A 10 2.72 12.31 3.14
CA GLU A 10 3.93 12.58 2.38
C GLU A 10 3.95 11.80 1.07
N LYS A 11 3.77 10.48 1.14
CA LYS A 11 3.75 9.58 -0.02
C LYS A 11 3.01 8.29 0.29
N ILE A 12 2.61 7.60 -0.75
CA ILE A 12 2.14 6.22 -0.69
C ILE A 12 3.04 5.37 -1.59
N VAL A 13 3.58 4.29 -1.04
CA VAL A 13 4.42 3.34 -1.77
C VAL A 13 3.65 2.04 -1.94
N LEU A 14 3.54 1.59 -3.18
CA LEU A 14 3.02 0.28 -3.52
C LEU A 14 4.18 -0.62 -3.90
N ASN A 15 4.18 -1.85 -3.41
CA ASN A 15 5.20 -2.84 -3.72
C ASN A 15 4.57 -4.20 -3.97
N ARG A 16 5.13 -4.92 -4.94
CA ARG A 16 4.78 -6.31 -5.22
C ARG A 16 6.05 -7.10 -5.45
N GLY A 17 6.35 -8.04 -4.55
CA GLY A 17 7.40 -9.02 -4.75
C GLY A 17 6.95 -10.09 -5.76
N LEU A 18 7.74 -10.35 -6.77
CA LEU A 18 7.45 -11.33 -7.81
C LEU A 18 8.43 -12.52 -7.78
N GLY A 19 9.53 -12.40 -7.04
CA GLY A 19 10.51 -13.46 -6.88
C GLY A 19 11.07 -13.93 -8.23
N ASP A 20 11.12 -15.24 -8.41
CA ASP A 20 11.59 -15.91 -9.65
C ASP A 20 10.44 -16.11 -10.63
N SER A 21 9.73 -15.04 -10.98
CA SER A 21 8.62 -15.08 -11.93
C SER A 21 9.06 -14.84 -13.37
N ALA A 22 8.28 -15.32 -14.33
CA ALA A 22 8.53 -15.12 -15.75
C ALA A 22 8.37 -13.62 -16.15
N GLU A 23 9.05 -13.20 -17.21
CA GLU A 23 9.04 -11.81 -17.69
C GLU A 23 7.63 -11.27 -17.97
N ASN A 24 6.75 -12.10 -18.54
CA ASN A 24 5.37 -11.71 -18.81
C ASN A 24 4.59 -11.32 -17.55
N ILE A 25 4.94 -11.86 -16.37
CA ILE A 25 4.32 -11.54 -15.09
C ILE A 25 4.76 -10.15 -14.62
N PHE A 26 6.00 -9.76 -14.88
CA PHE A 26 6.48 -8.41 -14.60
C PHE A 26 5.77 -7.37 -15.47
N GLU A 27 5.63 -7.62 -16.76
CA GLU A 27 4.92 -6.75 -17.69
C GLU A 27 3.45 -6.57 -17.26
N SER A 28 2.74 -7.66 -16.98
CA SER A 28 1.36 -7.59 -16.52
C SER A 28 1.22 -6.83 -15.19
N SER A 29 2.17 -7.00 -14.28
CA SER A 29 2.17 -6.26 -13.00
C SER A 29 2.43 -4.76 -13.17
N LEU A 30 3.29 -4.39 -14.11
CA LEU A 30 3.51 -2.98 -14.49
C LEU A 30 2.24 -2.34 -15.06
N GLU A 31 1.55 -3.04 -15.96
CA GLU A 31 0.29 -2.57 -16.53
C GLU A 31 -0.81 -2.43 -15.48
N GLU A 32 -0.94 -3.41 -14.59
CA GLU A 32 -1.90 -3.37 -13.49
C GLU A 32 -1.64 -2.16 -12.58
N PHE A 33 -0.39 -1.93 -12.17
CA PHE A 33 -0.03 -0.79 -11.34
C PHE A 33 -0.28 0.54 -12.05
N GLN A 34 -0.02 0.61 -13.35
CA GLN A 34 -0.33 1.80 -14.13
C GLN A 34 -1.83 2.06 -14.21
N LYS A 35 -2.65 1.04 -14.37
CA LYS A 35 -4.12 1.17 -14.35
C LYS A 35 -4.65 1.62 -13.01
N ILE A 36 -4.12 1.05 -11.91
CA ILE A 36 -4.56 1.37 -10.54
C ILE A 36 -4.15 2.78 -10.15
N THR A 37 -2.94 3.21 -10.48
CA THR A 37 -2.34 4.45 -9.96
C THR A 37 -2.34 5.61 -10.96
N GLY A 38 -2.40 5.31 -12.26
CA GLY A 38 -2.22 6.30 -13.32
C GLY A 38 -0.76 6.69 -13.57
N GLN A 39 0.20 6.09 -12.87
CA GLN A 39 1.63 6.36 -12.97
C GLN A 39 2.38 5.08 -13.32
N LYS A 40 3.47 5.19 -14.09
CA LYS A 40 4.30 4.05 -14.47
C LYS A 40 5.10 3.55 -13.27
N ALA A 41 5.04 2.24 -13.01
CA ALA A 41 5.81 1.59 -11.97
C ALA A 41 7.25 1.30 -12.42
N LEU A 42 8.13 1.00 -11.45
CA LEU A 42 9.52 0.66 -11.65
C LEU A 42 9.77 -0.81 -11.29
N ILE A 43 10.66 -1.45 -12.05
CA ILE A 43 11.13 -2.80 -11.74
C ILE A 43 12.31 -2.69 -10.78
N HIS A 44 12.28 -3.46 -9.70
CA HIS A 44 13.38 -3.63 -8.78
C HIS A 44 14.21 -4.85 -9.15
N TYR A 45 15.53 -4.67 -9.16
CA TYR A 45 16.50 -5.71 -9.49
C TYR A 45 17.29 -6.14 -8.27
N SER A 46 17.65 -7.43 -8.22
CA SER A 46 18.50 -7.95 -7.15
C SER A 46 19.89 -7.30 -7.16
N LYS A 47 20.34 -6.86 -6.00
CA LYS A 47 21.69 -6.27 -5.81
C LYS A 47 22.75 -7.36 -5.55
N LYS A 48 22.35 -8.51 -5.03
CA LYS A 48 23.23 -9.61 -4.64
C LYS A 48 22.72 -10.94 -5.19
N SER A 49 23.64 -11.86 -5.42
CA SER A 49 23.31 -13.25 -5.72
C SER A 49 23.16 -14.03 -4.42
N ILE A 50 22.00 -14.71 -4.26
CA ILE A 50 21.73 -15.57 -3.09
C ILE A 50 21.36 -16.96 -3.62
N ALA A 51 22.25 -17.93 -3.46
CA ALA A 51 22.08 -19.30 -3.99
C ALA A 51 20.88 -20.04 -3.37
N GLY A 52 20.56 -19.80 -2.08
CA GLY A 52 19.42 -20.43 -1.39
C GLY A 52 18.06 -20.00 -1.92
N PHE A 53 17.96 -18.86 -2.60
CA PHE A 53 16.74 -18.33 -3.19
C PHE A 53 16.77 -18.35 -4.73
N ASN A 54 17.75 -18.97 -5.37
CA ASN A 54 17.98 -18.94 -6.83
C ASN A 54 18.07 -17.54 -7.41
N LEU A 55 18.50 -16.55 -6.63
CA LEU A 55 18.64 -15.16 -7.04
C LEU A 55 20.02 -14.90 -7.63
N ARG A 56 20.06 -14.34 -8.84
CA ARG A 56 21.27 -13.83 -9.47
C ARG A 56 21.30 -12.30 -9.38
N LYS A 57 22.51 -11.73 -9.35
CA LYS A 57 22.69 -10.28 -9.43
C LYS A 57 22.06 -9.73 -10.71
N LYS A 58 21.35 -8.59 -10.57
CA LYS A 58 20.58 -7.92 -11.64
C LYS A 58 19.34 -8.69 -12.15
N MET A 59 18.88 -9.70 -11.43
CA MET A 59 17.62 -10.37 -11.75
C MET A 59 16.44 -9.51 -11.26
N PRO A 60 15.36 -9.32 -12.06
CA PRO A 60 14.18 -8.60 -11.58
C PRO A 60 13.49 -9.39 -10.46
N VAL A 61 13.14 -8.73 -9.37
CA VAL A 61 12.56 -9.37 -8.18
C VAL A 61 11.20 -8.82 -7.76
N GLY A 62 10.83 -7.65 -8.26
CA GLY A 62 9.55 -7.04 -7.92
C GLY A 62 9.29 -5.74 -8.66
N VAL A 63 8.10 -5.21 -8.45
CA VAL A 63 7.69 -3.92 -8.98
C VAL A 63 7.26 -3.00 -7.84
N ALA A 64 7.56 -1.72 -7.95
CA ALA A 64 7.17 -0.72 -6.96
C ALA A 64 6.83 0.61 -7.62
N ILE A 65 6.03 1.40 -6.90
CA ILE A 65 5.65 2.73 -7.32
C ILE A 65 5.52 3.64 -6.10
N THR A 66 5.97 4.87 -6.22
CA THR A 66 5.81 5.90 -5.20
C THR A 66 4.87 6.97 -5.71
N LEU A 67 3.76 7.16 -5.01
CA LEU A 67 2.74 8.16 -5.33
C LEU A 67 2.88 9.37 -4.42
N ARG A 68 2.85 10.56 -5.02
CA ARG A 68 2.93 11.85 -4.33
C ARG A 68 1.86 12.80 -4.87
N ARG A 69 1.49 13.81 -4.07
CA ARG A 69 0.56 14.87 -4.45
C ARG A 69 -0.78 14.33 -4.98
N HIS A 70 -1.25 14.79 -6.11
CA HIS A 70 -2.56 14.42 -6.64
C HIS A 70 -2.72 12.94 -6.98
N PHE A 71 -1.68 12.25 -7.44
CA PHE A 71 -1.71 10.80 -7.65
C PHE A 71 -1.91 10.03 -6.34
N MET A 72 -1.25 10.48 -5.28
CA MET A 72 -1.39 9.91 -3.94
C MET A 72 -2.81 10.07 -3.40
N TYR A 73 -3.38 11.27 -3.45
CA TYR A 73 -4.74 11.52 -2.96
C TYR A 73 -5.79 10.83 -3.83
N GLY A 74 -5.61 10.81 -5.14
CA GLY A 74 -6.50 10.09 -6.04
C GLY A 74 -6.49 8.57 -5.79
N PHE A 75 -5.33 7.99 -5.56
CA PHE A 75 -5.21 6.59 -5.18
C PHE A 75 -5.85 6.30 -3.82
N LEU A 76 -5.59 7.12 -2.82
CA LEU A 76 -6.16 6.96 -1.49
C LEU A 76 -7.69 7.04 -1.50
N ASP A 77 -8.26 7.98 -2.25
CA ASP A 77 -9.72 8.10 -2.42
C ASP A 77 -10.32 6.82 -3.02
N ARG A 78 -9.74 6.29 -4.08
CA ARG A 78 -10.19 5.03 -4.68
C ARG A 78 -9.98 3.82 -3.76
N LEU A 79 -8.89 3.78 -3.01
CA LEU A 79 -8.63 2.74 -2.03
C LEU A 79 -9.71 2.71 -0.95
N ILE A 80 -10.03 3.85 -0.36
CA ILE A 80 -11.00 3.96 0.73
C ILE A 80 -12.43 3.70 0.25
N ASN A 81 -12.83 4.29 -0.87
CA ASN A 81 -14.22 4.28 -1.31
C ASN A 81 -14.58 3.13 -2.24
N LEU A 82 -13.63 2.58 -2.98
CA LEU A 82 -13.88 1.56 -3.99
C LEU A 82 -13.21 0.21 -3.70
N ALA A 83 -11.94 0.20 -3.31
CA ALA A 83 -11.18 -1.04 -3.14
C ALA A 83 -11.46 -1.73 -1.80
N LEU A 84 -11.31 -1.03 -0.68
CA LEU A 84 -11.51 -1.62 0.65
C LEU A 84 -12.95 -2.13 0.88
N PRO A 85 -14.02 -1.45 0.45
CA PRO A 85 -15.38 -1.98 0.58
C PRO A 85 -15.65 -3.26 -0.20
N ARG A 86 -14.83 -3.58 -1.21
CA ARG A 86 -14.94 -4.81 -2.00
C ARG A 86 -14.31 -6.03 -1.35
N ILE A 87 -13.54 -5.84 -0.28
CA ILE A 87 -12.97 -6.94 0.48
C ILE A 87 -14.12 -7.71 1.15
N ARG A 88 -14.17 -9.02 0.91
CA ARG A 88 -15.19 -9.88 1.51
C ARG A 88 -14.98 -9.96 3.01
N ASP A 89 -16.06 -9.73 3.79
CA ASP A 89 -16.04 -9.76 5.26
C ASP A 89 -14.97 -8.85 5.88
N PHE A 90 -14.83 -7.63 5.31
CA PHE A 90 -13.81 -6.68 5.74
C PHE A 90 -14.08 -6.15 7.17
N PRO A 91 -13.25 -6.54 8.17
CA PRO A 91 -13.48 -6.15 9.57
C PRO A 91 -12.94 -4.74 9.90
N GLY A 92 -12.29 -4.08 8.99
CA GLY A 92 -11.52 -2.86 9.19
C GLY A 92 -10.01 -3.11 9.24
N LEU A 93 -9.24 -2.04 9.11
CA LEU A 93 -7.78 -2.07 9.14
C LEU A 93 -7.26 -2.20 10.58
N SER A 94 -6.20 -2.98 10.77
CA SER A 94 -5.61 -3.22 12.08
C SER A 94 -4.90 -1.96 12.60
N LEU A 95 -5.05 -1.68 13.88
CA LEU A 95 -4.33 -0.60 14.56
C LEU A 95 -2.86 -0.95 14.84
N GLN A 96 -2.47 -2.21 14.71
CA GLN A 96 -1.11 -2.69 15.01
C GLN A 96 -0.14 -2.54 13.83
N SER A 97 -0.61 -2.07 12.69
CA SER A 97 0.19 -1.93 11.46
C SER A 97 0.96 -0.61 11.35
N PHE A 98 1.01 0.19 12.39
CA PHE A 98 1.87 1.36 12.49
C PHE A 98 3.31 0.97 12.84
N ASP A 99 4.27 1.73 12.31
CA ASP A 99 5.71 1.47 12.47
C ASP A 99 6.38 2.11 13.71
N GLY A 100 5.62 2.83 14.54
CA GLY A 100 6.11 3.61 15.66
C GLY A 100 6.39 5.09 15.34
N CYS A 101 6.41 5.46 14.08
CA CYS A 101 6.69 6.82 13.58
C CYS A 101 5.49 7.47 12.86
N GLY A 102 4.31 6.90 12.99
CA GLY A 102 3.09 7.42 12.36
C GLY A 102 2.87 6.98 10.91
N ASN A 103 3.67 6.07 10.40
CA ASN A 103 3.49 5.46 9.08
C ASN A 103 2.65 4.18 9.19
N TYR A 104 1.82 3.92 8.20
CA TYR A 104 0.93 2.78 8.19
C TYR A 104 1.25 1.83 7.04
N ASN A 105 1.39 0.53 7.33
CA ASN A 105 1.69 -0.50 6.35
C ASN A 105 0.65 -1.61 6.41
N PHE A 106 0.14 -2.02 5.27
CA PHE A 106 -0.75 -3.18 5.18
C PHE A 106 -0.65 -3.85 3.81
N GLY A 107 -1.05 -5.11 3.75
CA GLY A 107 -1.11 -5.89 2.52
C GLY A 107 -2.55 -6.05 2.02
N LEU A 108 -2.72 -6.03 0.70
CA LEU A 108 -3.92 -6.49 0.02
C LEU A 108 -3.61 -7.84 -0.65
N ASP A 109 -4.46 -8.82 -0.45
CA ASP A 109 -4.22 -10.18 -0.94
C ASP A 109 -4.52 -10.31 -2.43
N GLU A 110 -5.39 -9.48 -2.98
CA GLU A 110 -5.87 -9.55 -4.35
C GLU A 110 -5.90 -8.18 -5.03
N GLN A 111 -5.46 -8.11 -6.30
CA GLN A 111 -5.58 -6.90 -7.11
C GLN A 111 -7.00 -6.65 -7.64
N LEU A 112 -7.86 -7.64 -7.59
CA LEU A 112 -9.25 -7.55 -8.09
C LEU A 112 -10.15 -6.57 -7.33
N MET A 113 -9.71 -6.12 -6.17
CA MET A 113 -10.42 -5.12 -5.37
C MET A 113 -10.52 -3.77 -6.06
N PHE A 114 -9.56 -3.46 -6.92
CA PHE A 114 -9.57 -2.22 -7.70
C PHE A 114 -10.50 -2.38 -8.93
N PRO A 115 -11.44 -1.44 -9.14
CA PRO A 115 -12.38 -1.53 -10.26
C PRO A 115 -11.73 -1.42 -11.64
N GLU A 116 -10.52 -0.85 -11.72
CA GLU A 116 -9.74 -0.74 -12.95
C GLU A 116 -9.20 -2.08 -13.45
N ILE A 117 -9.15 -3.09 -12.57
CA ILE A 117 -8.66 -4.43 -12.89
C ILE A 117 -9.84 -5.36 -13.15
N HIS A 118 -9.89 -5.95 -14.33
CA HIS A 118 -10.89 -6.94 -14.72
C HIS A 118 -10.34 -8.37 -14.61
N TYR A 119 -11.16 -9.28 -14.12
CA TYR A 119 -10.81 -10.69 -13.94
C TYR A 119 -10.24 -11.33 -15.21
N ASP A 120 -10.81 -11.01 -16.36
CA ASP A 120 -10.41 -11.58 -17.67
C ASP A 120 -9.01 -11.14 -18.13
N GLN A 121 -8.48 -10.07 -17.56
CA GLN A 121 -7.19 -9.48 -17.95
C GLN A 121 -6.03 -9.93 -17.06
N ILE A 122 -6.31 -10.61 -15.95
CA ILE A 122 -5.26 -11.05 -15.02
C ILE A 122 -4.81 -12.46 -15.36
N GLN A 123 -3.48 -12.66 -15.34
CA GLN A 123 -2.88 -13.98 -15.53
C GLN A 123 -2.88 -14.77 -14.21
N GLN A 124 -2.68 -14.08 -13.09
CA GLN A 124 -2.62 -14.67 -11.77
C GLN A 124 -3.07 -13.66 -10.71
N ILE A 125 -3.83 -14.15 -9.72
CA ILE A 125 -4.19 -13.34 -8.55
C ILE A 125 -2.94 -13.10 -7.72
N ARG A 126 -2.62 -11.83 -7.49
CA ARG A 126 -1.47 -11.40 -6.69
C ARG A 126 -1.84 -10.21 -5.83
N GLY A 127 -1.33 -10.23 -4.61
CA GLY A 127 -1.47 -9.11 -3.69
C GLY A 127 -0.46 -8.00 -3.93
N MET A 128 -0.51 -7.01 -3.06
CA MET A 128 0.45 -5.92 -3.01
C MET A 128 0.58 -5.40 -1.58
N ASP A 129 1.73 -4.86 -1.28
CA ASP A 129 1.97 -4.16 -0.02
C ASP A 129 1.81 -2.66 -0.23
N ILE A 130 1.11 -2.01 0.68
CA ILE A 130 0.84 -0.59 0.65
C ILE A 130 1.44 0.04 1.90
N ALA A 131 2.33 1.02 1.71
CA ALA A 131 2.91 1.83 2.77
C ALA A 131 2.44 3.27 2.63
N ILE A 132 1.75 3.77 3.65
CA ILE A 132 1.30 5.16 3.74
C ILE A 132 2.27 5.90 4.65
N VAL A 133 3.05 6.80 4.08
CA VAL A 133 4.04 7.59 4.79
C VAL A 133 3.46 8.97 5.10
N THR A 134 3.51 9.33 6.39
CA THR A 134 3.00 10.61 6.90
C THR A 134 4.12 11.46 7.50
N THR A 135 3.85 12.72 7.75
CA THR A 135 4.76 13.60 8.49
C THR A 135 4.57 13.53 10.01
N ALA A 136 3.64 12.70 10.48
CA ALA A 136 3.41 12.48 11.91
C ALA A 136 4.66 11.90 12.59
N LYS A 137 4.88 12.26 13.84
CA LYS A 137 6.02 11.78 14.63
C LYS A 137 5.68 10.56 15.47
N THR A 138 4.41 10.37 15.78
CA THR A 138 3.90 9.29 16.62
C THR A 138 2.74 8.56 15.96
N ASP A 139 2.49 7.32 16.37
CA ASP A 139 1.38 6.53 15.83
C ASP A 139 -0.01 7.11 16.12
N PRO A 140 -0.31 7.68 17.33
CA PRO A 140 -1.58 8.36 17.56
C PRO A 140 -1.85 9.54 16.61
N GLU A 141 -0.83 10.33 16.28
CA GLU A 141 -0.96 11.43 15.30
C GLU A 141 -1.23 10.88 13.89
N GLY A 142 -0.53 9.83 13.49
CA GLY A 142 -0.75 9.16 12.21
C GLY A 142 -2.15 8.54 12.11
N LEU A 143 -2.61 7.91 13.18
CA LEU A 143 -3.96 7.36 13.26
C LEU A 143 -5.03 8.44 13.12
N ALA A 144 -4.90 9.55 13.85
CA ALA A 144 -5.82 10.68 13.76
C ALA A 144 -5.90 11.26 12.34
N LEU A 145 -4.75 11.41 11.67
CA LEU A 145 -4.69 11.86 10.29
C LEU A 145 -5.45 10.92 9.35
N LEU A 146 -5.17 9.62 9.42
CA LEU A 146 -5.78 8.63 8.55
C LEU A 146 -7.29 8.47 8.82
N GLN A 147 -7.73 8.56 10.05
CA GLN A 147 -9.15 8.58 10.40
C GLN A 147 -9.86 9.80 9.82
N THR A 148 -9.26 10.97 9.89
CA THR A 148 -9.79 12.21 9.31
C THR A 148 -9.94 12.08 7.78
N LEU A 149 -9.06 11.34 7.13
CA LEU A 149 -9.12 11.06 5.70
C LEU A 149 -10.15 9.97 5.33
N GLY A 150 -10.73 9.30 6.31
CA GLY A 150 -11.78 8.30 6.10
C GLY A 150 -11.30 6.84 6.07
N MET A 151 -10.08 6.54 6.49
CA MET A 151 -9.58 5.16 6.56
C MET A 151 -10.39 4.32 7.56
N PRO A 152 -10.91 3.15 7.14
CA PRO A 152 -11.75 2.30 7.99
C PRO A 152 -10.91 1.41 8.90
N PHE A 153 -10.69 1.85 10.15
CA PHE A 153 -10.03 1.05 11.19
C PHE A 153 -11.00 0.18 11.99
N GLN A 154 -10.49 -0.85 12.63
CA GLN A 154 -11.27 -1.74 13.50
C GLN A 154 -11.74 -0.99 14.75
N ILE A 155 -13.05 -0.75 14.87
CA ILE A 155 -13.64 0.08 15.93
C ILE A 155 -13.47 -0.55 17.33
N GLN A 156 -13.63 -1.86 17.47
CA GLN A 156 -13.56 -2.55 18.77
C GLN A 156 -12.20 -2.36 19.48
N LYS A 157 -11.12 -2.28 18.72
CA LYS A 157 -9.77 -2.06 19.28
C LYS A 157 -9.47 -0.60 19.61
N LEU A 158 -10.25 0.35 19.09
CA LEU A 158 -10.10 1.77 19.43
C LEU A 158 -10.48 2.05 20.89
N TYR A 159 -11.49 1.36 21.39
CA TYR A 159 -11.92 1.52 22.80
C TYR A 159 -10.94 0.89 23.80
N ASP A 160 -10.29 -0.23 23.42
CA ASP A 160 -9.33 -0.92 24.29
C ASP A 160 -8.02 -0.15 24.49
N HIS A 161 -7.67 0.76 23.56
CA HIS A 161 -6.45 1.55 23.64
C HIS A 161 -6.63 2.94 24.26
N GLY A 162 -7.80 3.24 24.82
CA GLY A 162 -8.05 4.48 25.57
C GLY A 162 -7.96 5.76 24.72
N LEU A 163 -8.06 5.65 23.41
CA LEU A 163 -8.10 6.79 22.49
C LEU A 163 -9.52 7.41 22.48
N TYR A 164 -9.89 8.01 23.63
CA TYR A 164 -11.07 8.86 23.67
C TYR A 164 -10.67 10.24 23.13
N PHE A 165 -11.38 10.69 22.14
CA PHE A 165 -11.36 12.08 21.67
C PHE A 165 -12.53 12.84 22.26
#